data_c51772cafeacff2bbd1fb5b25c4ebb3d
#
_entry.id   c51772cafeacff2bbd1fb5b25c4ebb3d
#
_cell.length_a   1.000
_cell.length_b   1.000
_cell.length_c   1.000
_cell.angle_alpha   90.00
_cell.angle_beta   90.00
_cell.angle_gamma   90.00
#
_symmetry.space_group_name_H-M   'P 1'
#
loop_
_entity.id
_entity.type
_entity.pdbx_description
1 polymer ?
#
loop_
_entity_poly.entity_id
_entity_poly.type
_entity_poly.pdbx_seq_one_letter_code
_entity_poly.pdbx_strand_id
1 'polypeptide(L)'
;MAEMSHQQAGAQLMKAFLQPWYEAMANPPAAQQKVLKGVLAIYAQTMYGNQHNATKIQSIDDFRQAFPIISYEDCQPIIRKVMAGEVKLLLHEDPVGWAITRGTTGDEPKFIPMTPTDLKMRVSAGRAMLNYAVTNKRFDLFDGVNLNLNFPSVAGKVKVGEKELEYGYSSGIYVKYVSTFTPIRSMPTQDEIDALGGGKTIKDWEARFELAYQKCKDLNVTLVGGVAPTALMFGKYLRKKHGIYPKNLWKIQVMTLGSVAGINTYYEPALTDLYGDTAIREIYGATEGMFGQQMDAKWAWMPNYDLFFFEVQVGSRVKMLHEMHPGETGSLIVSTTILPRYKIGDLIRAYRPPYFRCIGREKWWVPLYHIYNEIMSLNLDRI
;
A
#
# COMPACT_ATOMS: atom_id res chain seq x y z
N MET A 1 40.46 -2.67 6.18
CA MET A 1 39.12 -3.09 5.69
C MET A 1 38.73 -2.06 4.64
N ALA A 2 38.55 -2.46 3.38
CA ALA A 2 38.16 -1.53 2.32
C ALA A 2 36.77 -0.92 2.67
N GLU A 3 36.68 0.40 2.65
CA GLU A 3 35.38 1.09 2.78
C GLU A 3 34.51 0.62 1.63
N MET A 4 33.36 0.05 2.01
CA MET A 4 32.35 -0.39 1.05
C MET A 4 31.78 0.86 0.37
N SER A 5 31.78 0.89 -0.98
CA SER A 5 31.21 2.03 -1.69
C SER A 5 29.73 2.22 -1.32
N HIS A 6 29.21 3.46 -1.35
CA HIS A 6 27.78 3.74 -1.08
C HIS A 6 26.84 2.88 -1.95
N GLN A 7 27.23 2.57 -3.18
CA GLN A 7 26.49 1.68 -4.06
C GLN A 7 26.45 0.23 -3.56
N GLN A 8 27.56 -0.29 -3.01
CA GLN A 8 27.61 -1.65 -2.45
C GLN A 8 26.79 -1.76 -1.16
N ALA A 9 26.86 -0.76 -0.29
CA ALA A 9 26.05 -0.70 0.92
C ALA A 9 24.55 -0.60 0.58
N GLY A 10 24.19 0.24 -0.38
CA GLY A 10 22.82 0.35 -0.88
C GLY A 10 22.30 -0.96 -1.50
N ALA A 11 23.11 -1.63 -2.31
CA ALA A 11 22.75 -2.92 -2.92
C ALA A 11 22.54 -4.02 -1.87
N GLN A 12 23.34 -4.06 -0.82
CA GLN A 12 23.17 -5.02 0.28
C GLN A 12 21.90 -4.74 1.09
N LEU A 13 21.63 -3.47 1.41
CA LEU A 13 20.41 -3.08 2.12
C LEU A 13 19.17 -3.44 1.32
N MET A 14 19.14 -3.13 0.03
CA MET A 14 18.04 -3.48 -0.85
C MET A 14 17.82 -4.98 -0.94
N LYS A 15 18.91 -5.75 -1.07
CA LYS A 15 18.85 -7.22 -1.08
C LYS A 15 18.26 -7.76 0.22
N ALA A 16 18.65 -7.22 1.37
CA ALA A 16 18.11 -7.62 2.66
C ALA A 16 16.61 -7.35 2.78
N PHE A 17 16.11 -6.23 2.22
CA PHE A 17 14.68 -5.92 2.19
C PHE A 17 13.87 -6.80 1.23
N LEU A 18 14.46 -7.18 0.10
CA LEU A 18 13.79 -7.96 -0.94
C LEU A 18 13.85 -9.47 -0.69
N GLN A 19 14.92 -9.94 -0.06
CA GLN A 19 15.18 -11.37 0.13
C GLN A 19 14.01 -12.10 0.82
N PRO A 20 13.43 -11.61 1.94
CA PRO A 20 12.30 -12.28 2.58
C PRO A 20 11.09 -12.42 1.66
N TRP A 21 10.85 -11.42 0.81
CA TRP A 21 9.77 -11.45 -0.16
C TRP A 21 10.00 -12.49 -1.26
N TYR A 22 11.23 -12.54 -1.82
CA TYR A 22 11.58 -13.54 -2.83
C TYR A 22 11.47 -14.96 -2.30
N GLU A 23 11.92 -15.20 -1.06
CA GLU A 23 11.79 -16.49 -0.39
C GLU A 23 10.32 -16.87 -0.16
N ALA A 24 9.51 -15.91 0.28
CA ALA A 24 8.08 -16.12 0.48
C ALA A 24 7.34 -16.41 -0.83
N MET A 25 7.76 -15.78 -1.94
CA MET A 25 7.22 -16.06 -3.26
C MET A 25 7.65 -17.43 -3.79
N ALA A 26 8.84 -17.90 -3.43
CA ALA A 26 9.33 -19.22 -3.80
C ALA A 26 8.62 -20.36 -3.03
N ASN A 27 8.19 -20.10 -1.79
CA ASN A 27 7.47 -21.07 -0.95
C ASN A 27 6.33 -20.40 -0.16
N PRO A 28 5.21 -20.04 -0.85
CA PRO A 28 4.08 -19.38 -0.19
C PRO A 28 3.48 -20.14 0.98
N PRO A 29 3.29 -21.48 0.94
CA PRO A 29 2.73 -22.21 2.08
C PRO A 29 3.54 -22.03 3.35
N ALA A 30 4.87 -22.19 3.28
CA ALA A 30 5.74 -22.04 4.45
C ALA A 30 5.77 -20.58 4.95
N ALA A 31 5.79 -19.60 4.03
CA ALA A 31 5.73 -18.18 4.38
C ALA A 31 4.42 -17.86 5.12
N GLN A 32 3.29 -18.33 4.62
CA GLN A 32 1.98 -18.07 5.21
C GLN A 32 1.81 -18.73 6.60
N GLN A 33 2.34 -19.91 6.79
CA GLN A 33 2.39 -20.53 8.13
C GLN A 33 3.24 -19.71 9.12
N LYS A 34 4.39 -19.22 8.66
CA LYS A 34 5.27 -18.34 9.47
C LYS A 34 4.57 -17.04 9.84
N VAL A 35 3.88 -16.40 8.89
CA VAL A 35 3.13 -15.15 9.12
C VAL A 35 1.98 -15.40 10.08
N LEU A 36 1.20 -16.47 9.89
CA LEU A 36 0.11 -16.83 10.80
C LEU A 36 0.62 -16.97 12.23
N LYS A 37 1.70 -17.71 12.43
CA LYS A 37 2.33 -17.88 13.75
C LYS A 37 2.74 -16.53 14.37
N GLY A 38 3.27 -15.62 13.54
CA GLY A 38 3.66 -14.28 13.98
C GLY A 38 2.46 -13.43 14.43
N VAL A 39 1.39 -13.39 13.63
CA VAL A 39 0.20 -12.58 13.98
C VAL A 39 -0.55 -13.20 15.17
N LEU A 40 -0.59 -14.53 15.31
CA LEU A 40 -1.19 -15.18 16.48
C LEU A 40 -0.45 -14.82 17.77
N ALA A 41 0.87 -14.73 17.75
CA ALA A 41 1.67 -14.30 18.90
C ALA A 41 1.35 -12.84 19.30
N ILE A 42 0.99 -12.00 18.36
CA ILE A 42 0.53 -10.63 18.58
C ILE A 42 -0.90 -10.64 19.14
N TYR A 43 -1.82 -11.37 18.51
CA TYR A 43 -3.21 -11.45 18.96
C TYR A 43 -3.34 -12.03 20.36
N ALA A 44 -2.50 -12.98 20.75
CA ALA A 44 -2.47 -13.54 22.10
C ALA A 44 -2.20 -12.49 23.20
N GLN A 45 -1.72 -11.28 22.83
CA GLN A 45 -1.50 -10.17 23.75
C GLN A 45 -2.69 -9.19 23.81
N THR A 46 -3.79 -9.52 23.14
CA THR A 46 -5.02 -8.69 23.10
C THR A 46 -6.19 -9.45 23.74
N MET A 47 -7.18 -8.70 24.19
CA MET A 47 -8.41 -9.31 24.71
C MET A 47 -9.17 -10.05 23.62
N TYR A 48 -9.26 -9.46 22.41
CA TYR A 48 -9.90 -10.11 21.26
C TYR A 48 -9.23 -11.45 20.90
N GLY A 49 -7.92 -11.47 20.82
CA GLY A 49 -7.20 -12.69 20.51
C GLY A 49 -7.34 -13.76 21.59
N ASN A 50 -7.38 -13.37 22.87
CA ASN A 50 -7.61 -14.28 23.98
C ASN A 50 -9.04 -14.87 23.96
N GLN A 51 -10.05 -14.07 23.64
CA GLN A 51 -11.43 -14.55 23.45
C GLN A 51 -11.53 -15.61 22.35
N HIS A 52 -10.67 -15.51 21.32
CA HIS A 52 -10.58 -16.47 20.22
C HIS A 52 -9.50 -17.53 20.41
N ASN A 53 -8.97 -17.72 21.64
CA ASN A 53 -7.97 -18.73 21.97
C ASN A 53 -6.71 -18.71 21.11
N ALA A 54 -6.19 -17.52 20.77
CA ALA A 54 -5.04 -17.34 19.87
C ALA A 54 -3.82 -18.21 20.24
N THR A 55 -3.57 -18.45 21.54
CA THR A 55 -2.47 -19.28 22.04
C THR A 55 -2.63 -20.78 21.78
N LYS A 56 -3.83 -21.26 21.49
CA LYS A 56 -4.12 -22.68 21.27
C LYS A 56 -4.13 -23.10 19.80
N ILE A 57 -4.08 -22.12 18.88
CA ILE A 57 -4.15 -22.35 17.44
C ILE A 57 -2.82 -22.89 16.93
N GLN A 58 -2.85 -24.04 16.26
CA GLN A 58 -1.67 -24.71 15.71
C GLN A 58 -1.70 -24.86 14.19
N SER A 59 -2.88 -24.72 13.58
CA SER A 59 -3.09 -24.88 12.14
C SER A 59 -3.91 -23.74 11.55
N ILE A 60 -3.91 -23.64 10.21
CA ILE A 60 -4.78 -22.71 9.48
C ILE A 60 -6.26 -23.04 9.71
N ASP A 61 -6.60 -24.31 9.82
CA ASP A 61 -7.99 -24.73 10.05
C ASP A 61 -8.44 -24.40 11.47
N ASP A 62 -7.59 -24.55 12.48
CA ASP A 62 -7.89 -24.06 13.84
C ASP A 62 -8.13 -22.55 13.83
N PHE A 63 -7.30 -21.80 13.09
CA PHE A 63 -7.46 -20.34 12.96
C PHE A 63 -8.79 -19.98 12.31
N ARG A 64 -9.18 -20.69 11.25
CA ARG A 64 -10.46 -20.48 10.57
C ARG A 64 -11.67 -20.77 11.45
N GLN A 65 -11.56 -21.78 12.33
CA GLN A 65 -12.61 -22.14 13.28
C GLN A 65 -12.72 -21.15 14.43
N ALA A 66 -11.57 -20.68 14.94
CA ALA A 66 -11.52 -19.81 16.12
C ALA A 66 -11.82 -18.35 15.81
N PHE A 67 -11.33 -17.83 14.67
CA PHE A 67 -11.51 -16.43 14.29
C PHE A 67 -12.56 -16.28 13.19
N PRO A 68 -13.63 -15.49 13.37
CA PRO A 68 -14.58 -15.20 12.31
C PRO A 68 -13.95 -14.31 11.22
N ILE A 69 -14.51 -14.36 10.02
CA ILE A 69 -14.26 -13.32 9.02
C ILE A 69 -15.02 -12.08 9.46
N ILE A 70 -14.34 -10.95 9.52
CA ILE A 70 -14.90 -9.68 9.98
C ILE A 70 -14.79 -8.59 8.92
N SER A 71 -15.81 -7.74 8.85
CA SER A 71 -15.83 -6.49 8.07
C SER A 71 -15.43 -5.30 8.92
N TYR A 72 -15.37 -4.09 8.33
CA TYR A 72 -15.17 -2.88 9.11
C TYR A 72 -16.34 -2.63 10.08
N GLU A 73 -17.53 -2.90 9.63
CA GLU A 73 -18.76 -2.74 10.41
C GLU A 73 -18.74 -3.60 11.68
N ASP A 74 -18.17 -4.82 11.58
CA ASP A 74 -17.98 -5.71 12.74
C ASP A 74 -16.88 -5.21 13.68
N CYS A 75 -15.81 -4.61 13.14
CA CYS A 75 -14.69 -4.06 13.93
C CYS A 75 -15.01 -2.70 14.55
N GLN A 76 -15.87 -1.90 13.93
CA GLN A 76 -16.09 -0.49 14.30
C GLN A 76 -16.44 -0.31 15.80
N PRO A 77 -17.29 -1.13 16.43
CA PRO A 77 -17.56 -1.02 17.85
C PRO A 77 -16.32 -1.21 18.72
N ILE A 78 -15.43 -2.13 18.33
CA ILE A 78 -14.17 -2.37 19.05
C ILE A 78 -13.20 -1.21 18.82
N ILE A 79 -13.09 -0.74 17.59
CA ILE A 79 -12.25 0.42 17.23
C ILE A 79 -12.68 1.66 18.03
N ARG A 80 -13.97 1.92 18.17
CA ARG A 80 -14.48 3.03 19.01
C ARG A 80 -14.07 2.91 20.48
N LYS A 81 -14.08 1.69 21.04
CA LYS A 81 -13.56 1.45 22.41
C LYS A 81 -12.06 1.66 22.52
N VAL A 82 -11.29 1.23 21.50
CA VAL A 82 -9.84 1.52 21.43
C VAL A 82 -9.62 3.04 21.40
N MET A 83 -10.41 3.81 20.66
CA MET A 83 -10.36 5.27 20.64
C MET A 83 -10.75 5.87 22.01
N ALA A 84 -11.64 5.23 22.76
CA ALA A 84 -11.97 5.63 24.13
C ALA A 84 -10.87 5.29 25.16
N GLY A 85 -9.78 4.62 24.74
CA GLY A 85 -8.63 4.29 25.59
C GLY A 85 -8.51 2.80 25.96
N GLU A 86 -9.48 1.96 25.58
CA GLU A 86 -9.43 0.52 25.83
C GLU A 86 -8.52 -0.20 24.81
N VAL A 87 -7.26 0.23 24.71
CA VAL A 87 -6.31 -0.17 23.66
C VAL A 87 -6.15 -1.69 23.57
N LYS A 88 -6.03 -2.35 24.73
CA LYS A 88 -5.79 -3.82 24.82
C LYS A 88 -6.96 -4.68 24.33
N LEU A 89 -8.12 -4.08 24.02
CA LEU A 89 -9.20 -4.84 23.38
C LEU A 89 -8.75 -5.44 22.04
N LEU A 90 -8.05 -4.67 21.22
CA LEU A 90 -7.66 -5.08 19.87
C LEU A 90 -6.15 -4.98 19.61
N LEU A 91 -5.42 -4.09 20.28
CA LEU A 91 -4.03 -3.78 19.98
C LEU A 91 -3.10 -4.30 21.08
N HIS A 92 -1.97 -4.89 20.68
CA HIS A 92 -0.95 -5.36 21.61
C HIS A 92 -0.06 -4.23 22.15
N GLU A 93 -0.01 -3.09 21.44
CA GLU A 93 0.75 -1.87 21.78
C GLU A 93 -0.09 -0.63 21.52
N ASP A 94 0.32 0.51 22.09
CA ASP A 94 -0.39 1.78 21.91
C ASP A 94 -0.35 2.25 20.46
N PRO A 95 -1.46 2.77 19.92
CA PRO A 95 -1.44 3.38 18.59
C PRO A 95 -0.64 4.68 18.62
N VAL A 96 0.08 4.97 17.54
CA VAL A 96 0.83 6.23 17.34
C VAL A 96 0.08 7.19 16.42
N GLY A 97 -1.00 6.77 15.81
CA GLY A 97 -1.85 7.54 14.93
C GLY A 97 -2.95 6.71 14.31
N TRP A 98 -3.73 7.34 13.44
CA TRP A 98 -4.84 6.70 12.73
C TRP A 98 -4.79 7.01 11.26
N ALA A 99 -5.02 6.00 10.42
CA ALA A 99 -5.26 6.23 9.01
C ALA A 99 -6.76 6.31 8.74
N ILE A 100 -7.15 7.23 7.85
CA ILE A 100 -8.52 7.36 7.40
C ILE A 100 -8.67 6.90 5.96
N THR A 101 -9.80 6.28 5.66
CA THR A 101 -10.16 5.96 4.28
C THR A 101 -10.66 7.22 3.57
N ARG A 102 -10.54 7.21 2.24
CA ARG A 102 -11.01 8.36 1.43
C ARG A 102 -12.53 8.49 1.36
N GLY A 103 -13.31 7.51 1.87
CA GLY A 103 -14.77 7.46 1.76
C GLY A 103 -15.26 7.63 0.32
N THR A 104 -15.81 6.61 -0.30
CA THR A 104 -16.31 6.69 -1.69
C THR A 104 -17.80 7.01 -1.76
N THR A 105 -18.52 7.06 -0.64
CA THR A 105 -20.01 7.04 -0.62
C THR A 105 -20.66 7.96 0.42
N GLY A 106 -19.97 8.98 0.92
CA GLY A 106 -20.59 9.93 1.88
C GLY A 106 -20.72 9.43 3.31
N ASP A 107 -20.32 8.21 3.60
CA ASP A 107 -20.28 7.65 4.94
C ASP A 107 -19.13 8.25 5.77
N GLU A 108 -19.23 8.15 7.09
CA GLU A 108 -18.16 8.54 8.00
C GLU A 108 -16.84 7.86 7.60
N PRO A 109 -15.69 8.58 7.67
CA PRO A 109 -14.42 7.98 7.35
C PRO A 109 -14.12 6.81 8.29
N LYS A 110 -13.65 5.70 7.73
CA LYS A 110 -13.20 4.56 8.52
C LYS A 110 -11.85 4.91 9.16
N PHE A 111 -11.73 4.69 10.45
CA PHE A 111 -10.50 4.87 11.20
C PHE A 111 -9.80 3.53 11.38
N ILE A 112 -8.57 3.44 10.92
CA ILE A 112 -7.71 2.27 11.09
C ILE A 112 -6.56 2.65 12.02
N PRO A 113 -6.39 1.99 13.18
CA PRO A 113 -5.29 2.31 14.08
C PRO A 113 -3.95 1.97 13.44
N MET A 114 -2.93 2.72 13.80
CA MET A 114 -1.55 2.46 13.39
C MET A 114 -0.67 2.31 14.63
N THR A 115 -0.09 1.14 14.78
CA THR A 115 0.89 0.87 15.85
C THR A 115 2.31 0.91 15.27
N PRO A 116 3.35 1.03 16.11
CA PRO A 116 4.75 0.97 15.64
C PRO A 116 5.05 -0.28 14.82
N THR A 117 4.58 -1.45 15.28
CA THR A 117 4.76 -2.73 14.57
C THR A 117 4.04 -2.73 13.22
N ASP A 118 2.79 -2.25 13.17
CA ASP A 118 2.02 -2.14 11.94
C ASP A 118 2.69 -1.19 10.93
N LEU A 119 3.14 -0.02 11.38
CA LEU A 119 3.85 0.94 10.52
C LEU A 119 5.13 0.35 9.94
N LYS A 120 5.95 -0.33 10.76
CA LYS A 120 7.15 -1.01 10.28
C LYS A 120 6.83 -2.04 9.20
N MET A 121 5.77 -2.83 9.40
CA MET A 121 5.31 -3.82 8.43
C MET A 121 4.87 -3.15 7.12
N ARG A 122 4.09 -2.08 7.20
CA ARG A 122 3.60 -1.33 6.01
C ARG A 122 4.75 -0.71 5.22
N VAL A 123 5.72 -0.10 5.89
CA VAL A 123 6.91 0.45 5.22
C VAL A 123 7.72 -0.64 4.55
N SER A 124 7.88 -1.80 5.21
CA SER A 124 8.58 -2.95 4.64
C SER A 124 7.88 -3.53 3.42
N ALA A 125 6.59 -3.28 3.25
CA ALA A 125 5.82 -3.78 2.11
C ALA A 125 6.04 -2.97 0.81
N GLY A 126 6.58 -1.76 0.87
CA GLY A 126 6.77 -0.88 -0.30
C GLY A 126 8.07 -1.19 -1.06
N ARG A 127 8.13 -2.30 -1.78
CA ARG A 127 9.36 -2.85 -2.39
C ARG A 127 9.48 -2.68 -3.90
N ALA A 128 8.44 -2.23 -4.59
CA ALA A 128 8.39 -2.18 -6.06
C ALA A 128 9.57 -1.40 -6.67
N MET A 129 9.90 -0.26 -6.08
CA MET A 129 11.01 0.57 -6.50
C MET A 129 12.38 -0.10 -6.26
N LEU A 130 12.58 -0.68 -5.07
CA LEU A 130 13.81 -1.39 -4.72
C LEU A 130 14.01 -2.59 -5.65
N ASN A 131 12.94 -3.32 -5.94
CA ASN A 131 12.97 -4.42 -6.88
C ASN A 131 13.33 -3.95 -8.30
N TYR A 132 12.76 -2.83 -8.75
CA TYR A 132 13.12 -2.23 -10.04
C TYR A 132 14.61 -1.90 -10.10
N ALA A 133 15.15 -1.25 -9.06
CA ALA A 133 16.56 -0.89 -8.99
C ALA A 133 17.49 -2.12 -9.08
N VAL A 134 17.16 -3.18 -8.34
CA VAL A 134 17.96 -4.41 -8.31
C VAL A 134 17.89 -5.17 -9.64
N THR A 135 16.68 -5.37 -10.17
CA THR A 135 16.48 -6.17 -11.40
C THR A 135 17.04 -5.49 -12.65
N ASN A 136 16.98 -4.16 -12.70
CA ASN A 136 17.47 -3.37 -13.83
C ASN A 136 18.87 -2.79 -13.60
N LYS A 137 19.52 -3.06 -12.46
CA LYS A 137 20.82 -2.51 -12.06
C LYS A 137 20.86 -0.97 -12.10
N ARG A 138 19.75 -0.34 -11.74
CA ARG A 138 19.57 1.12 -11.77
C ARG A 138 19.69 1.72 -10.37
N PHE A 139 20.87 1.52 -9.76
CA PHE A 139 21.17 2.06 -8.43
C PHE A 139 21.34 3.58 -8.42
N ASP A 140 21.66 4.16 -9.59
CA ASP A 140 21.75 5.60 -9.84
C ASP A 140 20.42 6.34 -9.57
N LEU A 141 19.30 5.63 -9.48
CA LEU A 141 18.02 6.25 -9.12
C LEU A 141 18.01 6.81 -7.69
N PHE A 142 18.88 6.32 -6.80
CA PHE A 142 19.01 6.80 -5.42
C PHE A 142 19.93 8.03 -5.28
N ASP A 143 20.63 8.42 -6.33
CA ASP A 143 21.40 9.67 -6.38
C ASP A 143 20.49 10.90 -6.54
N GLY A 144 19.22 10.68 -6.87
CA GLY A 144 18.19 11.69 -7.02
C GLY A 144 17.22 11.76 -5.86
N VAL A 145 16.10 12.43 -6.12
CA VAL A 145 14.99 12.57 -5.16
C VAL A 145 13.70 11.95 -5.70
N ASN A 146 12.86 11.54 -4.78
CA ASN A 146 11.49 11.14 -5.06
C ASN A 146 10.57 12.38 -5.06
N LEU A 147 9.89 12.64 -6.17
CA LEU A 147 8.86 13.65 -6.24
C LEU A 147 7.63 13.20 -5.43
N ASN A 148 7.36 13.90 -4.35
CA ASN A 148 6.29 13.58 -3.42
C ASN A 148 4.97 14.24 -3.84
N LEU A 149 4.06 13.46 -4.41
CA LEU A 149 2.73 13.88 -4.83
C LEU A 149 1.62 13.25 -3.95
N ASN A 150 1.93 13.00 -2.67
CA ASN A 150 1.00 12.35 -1.76
C ASN A 150 0.07 13.33 -1.04
N PHE A 151 -0.92 12.78 -0.37
CA PHE A 151 -1.83 13.54 0.49
C PHE A 151 -1.13 13.94 1.79
N PRO A 152 -1.67 14.93 2.52
CA PRO A 152 -1.21 15.24 3.88
C PRO A 152 -1.25 14.01 4.78
N SER A 153 -0.24 13.85 5.62
CA SER A 153 -0.19 12.81 6.65
C SER A 153 -1.01 13.18 7.88
N VAL A 154 -1.31 14.47 8.03
CA VAL A 154 -2.14 15.01 9.11
C VAL A 154 -3.37 15.67 8.51
N ALA A 155 -4.54 15.10 8.77
CA ALA A 155 -5.84 15.65 8.39
C ALA A 155 -6.62 16.20 9.60
N GLY A 156 -6.20 15.83 10.80
CA GLY A 156 -6.79 16.27 12.06
C GLY A 156 -6.25 15.46 13.23
N LYS A 157 -6.89 15.64 14.37
CA LYS A 157 -6.56 14.96 15.61
C LYS A 157 -7.77 14.28 16.21
N VAL A 158 -7.55 13.19 16.92
CA VAL A 158 -8.57 12.43 17.63
C VAL A 158 -8.07 12.12 19.04
N LYS A 159 -8.97 12.23 20.01
CA LYS A 159 -8.66 11.88 21.39
C LYS A 159 -8.73 10.36 21.57
N VAL A 160 -7.67 9.77 22.14
CA VAL A 160 -7.58 8.35 22.48
C VAL A 160 -7.26 8.23 23.97
N GLY A 161 -8.26 7.95 24.78
CA GLY A 161 -8.17 8.10 26.21
C GLY A 161 -7.83 9.55 26.60
N GLU A 162 -6.70 9.74 27.26
CA GLU A 162 -6.20 11.09 27.64
C GLU A 162 -5.24 11.69 26.60
N LYS A 163 -4.78 10.91 25.63
CA LYS A 163 -3.83 11.33 24.59
C LYS A 163 -4.58 11.87 23.37
N GLU A 164 -4.01 12.89 22.74
CA GLU A 164 -4.43 13.37 21.43
C GLU A 164 -3.50 12.80 20.36
N LEU A 165 -4.05 12.06 19.39
CA LEU A 165 -3.29 11.44 18.30
C LEU A 165 -3.71 12.03 16.96
N GLU A 166 -2.76 12.14 16.06
CA GLU A 166 -2.99 12.59 14.69
C GLU A 166 -3.67 11.49 13.87
N TYR A 167 -4.51 11.91 12.92
CA TYR A 167 -5.02 11.05 11.87
C TYR A 167 -4.83 11.70 10.50
N GLY A 168 -4.64 10.88 9.48
CA GLY A 168 -4.43 11.36 8.12
C GLY A 168 -4.60 10.30 7.05
N TYR A 169 -4.23 10.66 5.83
CA TYR A 169 -4.32 9.73 4.70
C TYR A 169 -3.11 8.77 4.70
N SER A 170 -3.39 7.49 4.50
CA SER A 170 -2.37 6.44 4.56
C SER A 170 -1.16 6.71 3.66
N SER A 171 -1.35 7.28 2.47
CA SER A 171 -0.25 7.57 1.54
C SER A 171 0.73 8.62 2.08
N GLY A 172 0.24 9.69 2.71
CA GLY A 172 1.08 10.70 3.36
C GLY A 172 1.81 10.13 4.57
N ILE A 173 1.08 9.36 5.39
CA ILE A 173 1.66 8.68 6.57
C ILE A 173 2.79 7.75 6.14
N TYR A 174 2.63 6.96 5.07
CA TYR A 174 3.69 6.10 4.56
C TYR A 174 4.94 6.88 4.17
N VAL A 175 4.81 8.00 3.45
CA VAL A 175 5.97 8.81 3.06
C VAL A 175 6.68 9.39 4.27
N LYS A 176 5.93 9.88 5.26
CA LYS A 176 6.48 10.39 6.51
C LYS A 176 7.36 9.35 7.21
N TYR A 177 6.87 8.11 7.32
CA TYR A 177 7.61 7.04 7.98
C TYR A 177 8.67 6.36 7.09
N VAL A 178 8.47 6.24 5.77
CA VAL A 178 9.49 5.70 4.85
C VAL A 178 10.79 6.49 4.95
N SER A 179 10.73 7.80 5.07
CA SER A 179 11.92 8.67 5.20
C SER A 179 12.77 8.36 6.43
N THR A 180 12.19 7.73 7.46
CA THR A 180 12.94 7.33 8.68
C THR A 180 13.66 5.99 8.53
N PHE A 181 13.29 5.17 7.53
CA PHE A 181 13.82 3.81 7.35
C PHE A 181 14.63 3.62 6.05
N THR A 182 14.57 4.58 5.15
CA THR A 182 15.24 4.48 3.84
C THR A 182 16.03 5.75 3.52
N PRO A 183 17.13 5.66 2.76
CA PRO A 183 17.89 6.83 2.31
C PRO A 183 17.16 7.66 1.23
N ILE A 184 15.96 7.27 0.84
CA ILE A 184 15.21 7.94 -0.22
C ILE A 184 14.70 9.28 0.27
N ARG A 185 15.23 10.34 -0.30
CA ARG A 185 14.81 11.71 0.00
C ARG A 185 13.58 12.06 -0.84
N SER A 186 12.46 12.31 -0.19
CA SER A 186 11.24 12.78 -0.83
C SER A 186 11.13 14.31 -0.77
N MET A 187 10.79 14.93 -1.91
CA MET A 187 10.65 16.37 -2.02
C MET A 187 9.33 16.72 -2.76
N PRO A 188 8.55 17.70 -2.28
CA PRO A 188 8.71 18.32 -0.96
C PRO A 188 8.67 17.28 0.17
N THR A 189 9.19 17.65 1.34
CA THR A 189 9.06 16.79 2.53
C THR A 189 7.60 16.62 2.93
N GLN A 190 7.28 15.57 3.66
CA GLN A 190 5.90 15.39 4.12
C GLN A 190 5.45 16.49 5.07
N ASP A 191 6.36 16.98 5.92
CA ASP A 191 6.07 18.08 6.83
C ASP A 191 5.78 19.41 6.09
N GLU A 192 6.43 19.66 4.95
CA GLU A 192 6.12 20.81 4.10
C GLU A 192 4.74 20.70 3.46
N ILE A 193 4.33 19.48 3.07
CA ILE A 193 2.98 19.22 2.56
C ILE A 193 1.94 19.38 3.68
N ASP A 194 2.23 18.86 4.86
CA ASP A 194 1.35 18.96 6.02
C ASP A 194 1.19 20.41 6.49
N ALA A 195 2.25 21.23 6.42
CA ALA A 195 2.23 22.64 6.76
C ALA A 195 1.33 23.50 5.85
N LEU A 196 1.12 23.08 4.59
CA LEU A 196 0.13 23.72 3.72
C LEU A 196 -1.29 23.52 4.23
N GLY A 197 -1.51 22.46 5.01
CA GLY A 197 -2.85 22.04 5.39
C GLY A 197 -3.71 21.69 4.17
N GLY A 198 -5.00 21.99 4.29
CA GLY A 198 -5.93 21.83 3.18
C GLY A 198 -6.43 20.41 3.00
N GLY A 199 -7.45 20.31 2.18
CA GLY A 199 -8.19 19.08 1.94
C GLY A 199 -7.96 18.51 0.54
N LYS A 200 -9.09 18.29 -0.14
CA LYS A 200 -9.17 17.63 -1.45
C LYS A 200 -9.62 18.57 -2.56
N THR A 201 -9.76 19.87 -2.28
CA THR A 201 -10.21 20.83 -3.31
C THR A 201 -9.16 21.02 -4.39
N ILE A 202 -9.58 21.53 -5.56
CA ILE A 202 -8.66 21.84 -6.65
C ILE A 202 -7.60 22.84 -6.19
N LYS A 203 -7.97 23.85 -5.40
CA LYS A 203 -7.04 24.86 -4.85
C LYS A 203 -6.00 24.23 -3.93
N ASP A 204 -6.39 23.28 -3.08
CA ASP A 204 -5.46 22.56 -2.21
C ASP A 204 -4.44 21.76 -3.03
N TRP A 205 -4.88 21.13 -4.11
CA TRP A 205 -4.00 20.40 -5.00
C TRP A 205 -3.07 21.34 -5.79
N GLU A 206 -3.57 22.46 -6.30
CA GLU A 206 -2.74 23.45 -6.99
C GLU A 206 -1.65 24.01 -6.07
N ALA A 207 -1.95 24.27 -4.78
CA ALA A 207 -0.96 24.72 -3.80
C ALA A 207 0.14 23.66 -3.58
N ARG A 208 -0.23 22.38 -3.44
CA ARG A 208 0.72 21.28 -3.32
C ARG A 208 1.55 21.06 -4.58
N PHE A 209 0.94 21.20 -5.76
CA PHE A 209 1.65 21.08 -7.03
C PHE A 209 2.64 22.22 -7.23
N GLU A 210 2.27 23.45 -6.85
CA GLU A 210 3.19 24.57 -6.91
C GLU A 210 4.37 24.37 -5.95
N LEU A 211 4.10 23.93 -4.72
CA LEU A 211 5.16 23.58 -3.75
C LEU A 211 6.09 22.52 -4.34
N ALA A 212 5.54 21.43 -4.91
CA ALA A 212 6.32 20.36 -5.50
C ALA A 212 7.20 20.87 -6.66
N TYR A 213 6.65 21.71 -7.53
CA TYR A 213 7.41 22.33 -8.62
C TYR A 213 8.55 23.20 -8.08
N GLN A 214 8.27 24.14 -7.19
CA GLN A 214 9.28 25.08 -6.66
C GLN A 214 10.40 24.37 -5.91
N LYS A 215 10.08 23.28 -5.21
CA LYS A 215 11.07 22.47 -4.46
C LYS A 215 11.90 21.55 -5.33
N CYS A 216 11.38 21.13 -6.49
CA CYS A 216 12.00 20.07 -7.30
C CYS A 216 12.55 20.54 -8.63
N LYS A 217 12.17 21.71 -9.15
CA LYS A 217 12.52 22.15 -10.51
C LYS A 217 14.02 22.13 -10.83
N ASP A 218 14.87 22.40 -9.83
CA ASP A 218 16.32 22.46 -9.96
C ASP A 218 17.01 21.21 -9.37
N LEU A 219 16.24 20.18 -9.00
CA LEU A 219 16.77 18.93 -8.43
C LEU A 219 16.78 17.79 -9.47
N ASN A 220 17.67 16.83 -9.24
CA ASN A 220 17.65 15.57 -9.98
C ASN A 220 16.51 14.68 -9.48
N VAL A 221 15.33 14.78 -10.11
CA VAL A 221 14.18 13.91 -9.78
C VAL A 221 14.28 12.63 -10.59
N THR A 222 14.48 11.52 -9.90
CA THR A 222 14.63 10.17 -10.51
C THR A 222 13.43 9.28 -10.27
N LEU A 223 12.60 9.61 -9.29
CA LEU A 223 11.48 8.84 -8.78
C LEU A 223 10.20 9.68 -8.67
N VAL A 224 9.05 9.04 -8.84
CA VAL A 224 7.74 9.63 -8.48
C VAL A 224 6.98 8.64 -7.61
N GLY A 225 6.56 9.09 -6.43
CA GLY A 225 5.67 8.34 -5.54
C GLY A 225 4.30 9.00 -5.42
N GLY A 226 3.22 8.21 -5.48
CA GLY A 226 1.87 8.73 -5.33
C GLY A 226 0.81 7.81 -5.91
N VAL A 227 -0.21 8.39 -6.54
CA VAL A 227 -1.23 7.67 -7.30
C VAL A 227 -1.29 8.24 -8.73
N ALA A 228 -1.65 7.40 -9.69
CA ALA A 228 -1.66 7.78 -11.10
C ALA A 228 -2.49 9.07 -11.40
N PRO A 229 -3.69 9.27 -10.80
CA PRO A 229 -4.42 10.53 -10.96
C PRO A 229 -3.64 11.78 -10.53
N THR A 230 -2.94 11.75 -9.40
CA THR A 230 -2.19 12.93 -8.93
C THR A 230 -0.97 13.21 -9.79
N ALA A 231 -0.27 12.16 -10.24
CA ALA A 231 0.84 12.32 -11.19
C ALA A 231 0.36 12.93 -12.52
N LEU A 232 -0.78 12.44 -13.04
CA LEU A 232 -1.40 13.00 -14.27
C LEU A 232 -1.82 14.46 -14.08
N MET A 233 -2.47 14.79 -12.96
CA MET A 233 -2.90 16.14 -12.63
C MET A 233 -1.71 17.10 -12.51
N PHE A 234 -0.64 16.66 -11.85
CA PHE A 234 0.58 17.46 -11.70
C PHE A 234 1.24 17.75 -13.04
N GLY A 235 1.39 16.75 -13.93
CA GLY A 235 1.94 16.98 -15.26
C GLY A 235 1.09 17.94 -16.11
N LYS A 236 -0.24 17.82 -16.03
CA LYS A 236 -1.17 18.77 -16.69
C LYS A 236 -1.10 20.16 -16.08
N TYR A 237 -0.93 20.27 -14.76
CA TYR A 237 -0.74 21.53 -14.05
C TYR A 237 0.52 22.25 -14.53
N LEU A 238 1.67 21.58 -14.58
CA LEU A 238 2.92 22.18 -15.07
C LEU A 238 2.79 22.67 -16.51
N ARG A 239 2.18 21.89 -17.39
CA ARG A 239 1.93 22.29 -18.77
C ARG A 239 1.05 23.53 -18.87
N LYS A 240 -0.05 23.57 -18.10
CA LYS A 240 -1.02 24.66 -18.13
C LYS A 240 -0.47 25.95 -17.52
N LYS A 241 0.18 25.85 -16.36
CA LYS A 241 0.60 27.04 -15.58
C LYS A 241 1.98 27.54 -15.95
N HIS A 242 2.90 26.65 -16.26
CA HIS A 242 4.31 26.99 -16.51
C HIS A 242 4.76 26.74 -17.95
N GLY A 243 3.92 26.14 -18.81
CA GLY A 243 4.26 25.80 -20.19
C GLY A 243 5.32 24.71 -20.32
N ILE A 244 5.56 23.91 -19.27
CA ILE A 244 6.66 22.96 -19.17
C ILE A 244 6.09 21.56 -18.99
N TYR A 245 6.72 20.57 -19.64
CA TYR A 245 6.43 19.16 -19.40
C TYR A 245 7.42 18.58 -18.38
N PRO A 246 7.00 17.69 -17.47
CA PRO A 246 7.91 17.01 -16.55
C PRO A 246 9.13 16.36 -17.24
N LYS A 247 8.94 15.75 -18.41
CA LYS A 247 10.04 15.15 -19.21
C LYS A 247 11.10 16.15 -19.68
N ASN A 248 10.79 17.44 -19.68
CA ASN A 248 11.75 18.48 -20.01
C ASN A 248 12.56 18.95 -18.80
N LEU A 249 12.06 18.67 -17.59
CA LEU A 249 12.73 19.02 -16.34
C LEU A 249 13.58 17.86 -15.80
N TRP A 250 13.03 16.63 -15.87
CA TRP A 250 13.58 15.49 -15.15
C TRP A 250 13.66 14.24 -16.02
N LYS A 251 14.65 13.39 -15.71
CA LYS A 251 14.76 12.05 -16.26
C LYS A 251 14.30 11.04 -15.22
N ILE A 252 12.98 10.92 -15.07
CA ILE A 252 12.37 10.00 -14.11
C ILE A 252 12.56 8.57 -14.59
N GLN A 253 13.08 7.71 -13.72
CA GLN A 253 13.40 6.31 -14.05
C GLN A 253 12.25 5.37 -13.74
N VAL A 254 11.57 5.60 -12.61
CA VAL A 254 10.44 4.79 -12.19
C VAL A 254 9.41 5.60 -11.42
N MET A 255 8.14 5.30 -11.68
CA MET A 255 7.00 5.76 -10.90
C MET A 255 6.44 4.60 -10.08
N THR A 256 6.37 4.76 -8.76
CA THR A 256 5.68 3.82 -7.88
C THR A 256 4.31 4.36 -7.53
N LEU A 257 3.29 3.80 -8.14
CA LEU A 257 1.94 4.35 -8.10
C LEU A 257 0.96 3.40 -7.41
N GLY A 258 0.15 3.96 -6.50
CA GLY A 258 -0.98 3.22 -5.93
C GLY A 258 -1.95 2.79 -7.03
N SER A 259 -2.40 1.55 -6.93
CA SER A 259 -3.27 0.92 -7.92
C SER A 259 -4.59 1.69 -8.11
N VAL A 260 -4.94 1.90 -9.36
CA VAL A 260 -6.23 2.47 -9.79
C VAL A 260 -6.73 1.76 -11.04
N ALA A 261 -8.05 1.74 -11.25
CA ALA A 261 -8.63 1.21 -12.47
C ALA A 261 -8.11 1.98 -13.70
N GLY A 262 -7.82 1.27 -14.79
CA GLY A 262 -7.35 1.85 -16.04
C GLY A 262 -5.90 2.33 -16.05
N ILE A 263 -5.06 1.86 -15.12
CA ILE A 263 -3.67 2.32 -15.03
C ILE A 263 -2.88 2.01 -16.31
N ASN A 264 -3.04 0.82 -16.87
CA ASN A 264 -2.35 0.35 -18.07
C ASN A 264 -3.01 0.80 -19.39
N THR A 265 -4.26 1.23 -19.35
CA THR A 265 -5.02 1.58 -20.57
C THR A 265 -5.21 3.08 -20.75
N TYR A 266 -5.34 3.80 -19.65
CA TYR A 266 -5.58 5.25 -19.66
C TYR A 266 -4.41 6.05 -19.07
N TYR A 267 -3.94 5.67 -17.87
CA TYR A 267 -2.93 6.47 -17.18
C TYR A 267 -1.54 6.31 -17.77
N GLU A 268 -1.11 5.10 -18.09
CA GLU A 268 0.23 4.86 -18.63
C GLU A 268 0.49 5.66 -19.92
N PRO A 269 -0.37 5.62 -20.96
CA PRO A 269 -0.15 6.43 -22.15
C PRO A 269 -0.12 7.94 -21.86
N ALA A 270 -1.03 8.41 -21.00
CA ALA A 270 -1.10 9.82 -20.63
C ALA A 270 0.10 10.29 -19.78
N LEU A 271 0.63 9.42 -18.91
CA LEU A 271 1.83 9.69 -18.14
C LEU A 271 3.07 9.65 -19.02
N THR A 272 3.16 8.71 -19.96
CA THR A 272 4.27 8.65 -20.94
C THR A 272 4.34 9.91 -21.79
N ASP A 273 3.22 10.47 -22.22
CA ASP A 273 3.20 11.75 -22.94
C ASP A 273 3.80 12.89 -22.12
N LEU A 274 3.49 12.95 -20.82
CA LEU A 274 3.92 14.04 -19.94
C LEU A 274 5.33 13.85 -19.38
N TYR A 275 5.68 12.62 -18.99
CA TYR A 275 6.91 12.32 -18.24
C TYR A 275 7.99 11.63 -19.07
N GLY A 276 7.67 11.22 -20.30
CA GLY A 276 8.56 10.43 -21.14
C GLY A 276 8.50 8.93 -20.84
N ASP A 277 9.43 8.19 -21.42
CA ASP A 277 9.54 6.74 -21.22
C ASP A 277 10.03 6.43 -19.80
N THR A 278 9.08 6.19 -18.91
CA THR A 278 9.30 5.96 -17.49
C THR A 278 8.63 4.65 -17.08
N ALA A 279 9.37 3.79 -16.38
CA ALA A 279 8.79 2.54 -15.87
C ALA A 279 7.72 2.84 -14.81
N ILE A 280 6.54 2.26 -14.95
CA ILE A 280 5.51 2.30 -13.92
C ILE A 280 5.55 1.00 -13.14
N ARG A 281 5.45 1.09 -11.81
CA ARG A 281 5.32 -0.05 -10.88
C ARG A 281 4.18 0.24 -9.93
N GLU A 282 3.12 -0.56 -10.06
CA GLU A 282 1.94 -0.45 -9.21
C GLU A 282 2.18 -1.04 -7.82
N ILE A 283 1.54 -0.41 -6.84
CA ILE A 283 1.41 -0.93 -5.48
C ILE A 283 -0.08 -1.11 -5.19
N TYR A 284 -0.47 -2.32 -4.85
CA TYR A 284 -1.82 -2.64 -4.40
C TYR A 284 -1.89 -2.57 -2.89
N GLY A 285 -2.74 -1.70 -2.39
CA GLY A 285 -2.96 -1.54 -0.96
C GLY A 285 -4.28 -0.85 -0.66
N ALA A 286 -4.62 -0.91 0.60
CA ALA A 286 -5.74 -0.22 1.20
C ALA A 286 -5.25 0.57 2.43
N THR A 287 -6.16 1.21 3.14
CA THR A 287 -5.82 1.87 4.41
C THR A 287 -5.30 0.87 5.44
N GLU A 288 -5.68 -0.39 5.32
CA GLU A 288 -5.33 -1.50 6.20
C GLU A 288 -3.93 -2.09 5.93
N GLY A 289 -3.33 -1.85 4.77
CA GLY A 289 -2.00 -2.37 4.44
C GLY A 289 -1.61 -2.24 2.98
N MET A 290 -0.36 -2.59 2.66
CA MET A 290 0.15 -2.77 1.31
C MET A 290 0.28 -4.26 0.99
N PHE A 291 -0.63 -4.80 0.20
CA PHE A 291 -0.84 -6.24 0.08
C PHE A 291 -0.10 -6.88 -1.08
N GLY A 292 0.15 -6.13 -2.12
CA GLY A 292 0.86 -6.63 -3.29
C GLY A 292 1.49 -5.53 -4.11
N GLN A 293 2.36 -5.91 -5.02
CA GLN A 293 3.05 -4.95 -5.86
C GLN A 293 3.56 -5.58 -7.15
N GLN A 294 3.71 -4.77 -8.15
CA GLN A 294 4.26 -5.14 -9.43
C GLN A 294 5.76 -5.36 -9.32
N MET A 295 6.23 -6.56 -9.63
CA MET A 295 7.63 -6.95 -9.58
C MET A 295 8.33 -6.73 -10.93
N ASP A 296 7.62 -6.94 -12.01
CA ASP A 296 8.13 -6.87 -13.39
C ASP A 296 7.25 -5.95 -14.25
N ALA A 297 7.35 -6.06 -15.56
CA ALA A 297 6.55 -5.25 -16.49
C ALA A 297 5.11 -5.77 -16.69
N LYS A 298 4.72 -6.88 -16.07
CA LYS A 298 3.36 -7.40 -16.16
C LYS A 298 2.41 -6.59 -15.29
N TRP A 299 1.23 -6.30 -15.81
CA TRP A 299 0.18 -5.55 -15.12
C TRP A 299 -0.59 -6.41 -14.10
N ALA A 300 0.16 -7.08 -13.23
CA ALA A 300 -0.36 -7.88 -12.13
C ALA A 300 0.58 -7.78 -10.94
N TRP A 301 0.07 -8.08 -9.76
CA TRP A 301 0.81 -7.92 -8.51
C TRP A 301 1.23 -9.26 -7.95
N MET A 302 2.37 -9.24 -7.29
CA MET A 302 2.81 -10.33 -6.44
C MET A 302 2.49 -9.99 -4.98
N PRO A 303 1.91 -10.93 -4.21
CA PRO A 303 1.54 -10.69 -2.83
C PRO A 303 2.76 -10.50 -1.92
N ASN A 304 2.60 -9.74 -0.86
CA ASN A 304 3.59 -9.65 0.22
C ASN A 304 3.38 -10.82 1.22
N TYR A 305 3.63 -12.05 0.76
CA TYR A 305 3.39 -13.28 1.54
C TYR A 305 4.23 -13.41 2.80
N ASP A 306 5.28 -12.66 2.94
CA ASP A 306 6.14 -12.61 4.13
C ASP A 306 5.62 -11.66 5.23
N LEU A 307 4.61 -10.83 4.92
CA LEU A 307 4.12 -9.80 5.82
C LEU A 307 2.66 -9.98 6.24
N PHE A 308 1.81 -10.40 5.32
CA PHE A 308 0.37 -10.54 5.55
C PHE A 308 -0.08 -11.98 5.35
N PHE A 309 -1.08 -12.39 6.13
CA PHE A 309 -1.73 -13.67 5.92
C PHE A 309 -2.94 -13.50 5.00
N PHE A 310 -2.96 -14.25 3.90
CA PHE A 310 -3.91 -14.07 2.81
C PHE A 310 -4.85 -15.24 2.66
N GLU A 311 -6.14 -14.98 2.79
CA GLU A 311 -7.21 -15.89 2.44
C GLU A 311 -8.10 -15.25 1.36
N VAL A 312 -8.84 -16.07 0.65
CA VAL A 312 -9.79 -15.64 -0.38
C VAL A 312 -11.08 -16.43 -0.24
N GLN A 313 -12.19 -15.74 -0.12
CA GLN A 313 -13.52 -16.37 -0.13
C GLN A 313 -14.00 -16.53 -1.56
N VAL A 314 -14.06 -17.79 -2.01
CA VAL A 314 -14.55 -18.19 -3.34
C VAL A 314 -15.88 -18.92 -3.17
N GLY A 315 -16.98 -18.20 -3.41
CA GLY A 315 -18.32 -18.70 -3.08
C GLY A 315 -18.47 -18.97 -1.56
N SER A 316 -18.79 -20.20 -1.20
CA SER A 316 -18.88 -20.65 0.20
C SER A 316 -17.57 -21.15 0.80
N ARG A 317 -16.52 -21.28 0.01
CA ARG A 317 -15.23 -21.83 0.46
C ARG A 317 -14.22 -20.72 0.74
N VAL A 318 -13.32 -20.96 1.69
CA VAL A 318 -12.18 -20.12 1.97
C VAL A 318 -10.92 -20.88 1.63
N LYS A 319 -10.10 -20.30 0.76
CA LYS A 319 -8.80 -20.82 0.31
C LYS A 319 -7.68 -19.87 0.72
N MET A 320 -6.44 -20.35 0.69
CA MET A 320 -5.29 -19.46 0.67
C MET A 320 -5.15 -18.81 -0.71
N LEU A 321 -4.62 -17.59 -0.76
CA LEU A 321 -4.42 -16.88 -2.04
C LEU A 321 -3.54 -17.69 -3.02
N HIS A 322 -2.51 -18.39 -2.51
CA HIS A 322 -1.62 -19.22 -3.33
C HIS A 322 -2.25 -20.55 -3.82
N GLU A 323 -3.43 -20.91 -3.30
CA GLU A 323 -4.20 -22.09 -3.75
C GLU A 323 -5.21 -21.75 -4.83
N MET A 324 -5.34 -20.48 -5.21
CA MET A 324 -6.24 -20.10 -6.28
C MET A 324 -5.72 -20.54 -7.65
N HIS A 325 -6.63 -21.00 -8.48
CA HIS A 325 -6.34 -21.33 -9.86
C HIS A 325 -6.40 -20.08 -10.77
N PRO A 326 -5.65 -20.06 -11.89
CA PRO A 326 -5.76 -18.99 -12.87
C PRO A 326 -7.21 -18.78 -13.33
N GLY A 327 -7.65 -17.52 -13.35
CA GLY A 327 -9.03 -17.14 -13.68
C GLY A 327 -10.02 -17.21 -12.52
N GLU A 328 -9.67 -17.85 -11.40
CA GLU A 328 -10.54 -17.91 -10.22
C GLU A 328 -10.67 -16.55 -9.57
N THR A 329 -11.89 -16.19 -9.12
CA THR A 329 -12.20 -14.92 -8.47
C THR A 329 -12.76 -15.12 -7.07
N GLY A 330 -12.51 -14.18 -6.18
CA GLY A 330 -13.06 -14.23 -4.83
C GLY A 330 -12.79 -12.97 -4.03
N SER A 331 -13.36 -12.91 -2.84
CA SER A 331 -13.22 -11.76 -1.92
C SER A 331 -11.95 -11.90 -1.10
N LEU A 332 -11.10 -10.88 -1.12
CA LEU A 332 -9.85 -10.88 -0.37
C LEU A 332 -10.08 -10.71 1.13
N ILE A 333 -9.49 -11.61 1.90
CA ILE A 333 -9.45 -11.58 3.37
C ILE A 333 -7.98 -11.50 3.77
N VAL A 334 -7.64 -10.57 4.64
CA VAL A 334 -6.27 -10.40 5.14
C VAL A 334 -6.23 -10.44 6.64
N SER A 335 -5.17 -11.03 7.19
CA SER A 335 -4.83 -10.83 8.59
C SER A 335 -3.55 -10.00 8.68
N THR A 336 -3.65 -8.91 9.42
CA THR A 336 -2.55 -7.97 9.70
C THR A 336 -2.19 -8.05 11.20
N THR A 337 -1.26 -7.28 11.67
CA THR A 337 -0.92 -7.20 13.11
C THR A 337 -2.05 -6.62 13.97
N ILE A 338 -3.04 -5.96 13.35
CA ILE A 338 -4.12 -5.25 14.05
C ILE A 338 -5.53 -5.76 13.70
N LEU A 339 -5.70 -6.41 12.54
CA LEU A 339 -7.00 -6.85 12.03
C LEU A 339 -6.94 -8.34 11.66
N PRO A 340 -7.48 -9.24 12.50
CA PRO A 340 -7.56 -10.66 12.17
C PRO A 340 -8.68 -10.94 11.17
N ARG A 341 -8.40 -11.75 10.15
CA ARG A 341 -9.34 -12.23 9.11
C ARG A 341 -10.28 -11.16 8.56
N TYR A 342 -9.70 -9.98 8.28
CA TYR A 342 -10.45 -8.81 7.85
C TYR A 342 -10.77 -8.87 6.36
N LYS A 343 -12.06 -8.81 6.03
CA LYS A 343 -12.58 -8.77 4.67
C LYS A 343 -12.57 -7.34 4.17
N ILE A 344 -11.64 -7.02 3.27
CA ILE A 344 -11.44 -5.66 2.76
C ILE A 344 -12.61 -5.19 1.90
N GLY A 345 -13.34 -6.13 1.29
CA GLY A 345 -14.39 -5.88 0.31
C GLY A 345 -13.87 -5.69 -1.12
N ASP A 346 -12.64 -6.12 -1.40
CA ASP A 346 -12.08 -6.20 -2.74
C ASP A 346 -12.29 -7.59 -3.33
N LEU A 347 -12.78 -7.62 -4.58
CA LEU A 347 -12.78 -8.81 -5.40
C LEU A 347 -11.44 -8.90 -6.13
N ILE A 348 -10.79 -10.04 -6.01
CA ILE A 348 -9.55 -10.34 -6.70
C ILE A 348 -9.73 -11.46 -7.72
N ARG A 349 -8.89 -11.46 -8.74
CA ARG A 349 -8.72 -12.55 -9.71
C ARG A 349 -7.29 -13.06 -9.64
N ALA A 350 -7.14 -14.38 -9.59
CA ALA A 350 -5.84 -15.02 -9.71
C ALA A 350 -5.49 -15.20 -11.19
N TYR A 351 -4.21 -15.01 -11.49
CA TYR A 351 -3.61 -15.33 -12.77
C TYR A 351 -2.63 -16.49 -12.60
N ARG A 352 -1.75 -16.69 -13.56
CA ARG A 352 -0.67 -17.68 -13.38
C ARG A 352 0.09 -17.37 -12.07
N PRO A 353 0.18 -18.32 -11.13
CA PRO A 353 0.84 -18.06 -9.86
C PRO A 353 2.23 -17.45 -10.03
N PRO A 354 2.58 -16.46 -9.20
CA PRO A 354 1.87 -15.97 -8.04
C PRO A 354 1.04 -14.70 -8.27
N TYR A 355 0.72 -14.37 -9.52
CA TYR A 355 0.08 -13.11 -9.89
C TYR A 355 -1.40 -13.06 -9.54
N PHE A 356 -1.83 -11.92 -9.04
CA PHE A 356 -3.24 -11.59 -8.80
C PHE A 356 -3.53 -10.12 -9.11
N ARG A 357 -4.81 -9.77 -9.21
CA ARG A 357 -5.26 -8.39 -9.35
C ARG A 357 -6.61 -8.16 -8.70
N CYS A 358 -6.83 -6.96 -8.15
CA CYS A 358 -8.16 -6.51 -7.76
C CYS A 358 -8.94 -6.12 -9.01
N ILE A 359 -10.11 -6.71 -9.17
CA ILE A 359 -10.99 -6.51 -10.32
C ILE A 359 -12.22 -5.67 -9.97
N GLY A 360 -12.41 -5.30 -8.70
CA GLY A 360 -13.49 -4.44 -8.25
C GLY A 360 -13.78 -4.53 -6.76
N ARG A 361 -14.95 -4.00 -6.37
CA ARG A 361 -15.45 -4.02 -4.99
C ARG A 361 -16.66 -4.94 -4.88
N GLU A 362 -16.81 -5.57 -3.72
CA GLU A 362 -17.92 -6.46 -3.39
C GLU A 362 -19.22 -5.66 -3.11
N LYS A 363 -19.86 -5.17 -4.18
CA LYS A 363 -21.16 -4.45 -4.13
C LYS A 363 -22.09 -5.00 -5.21
N TRP A 364 -23.41 -4.78 -5.09
CA TRP A 364 -24.42 -5.32 -6.02
C TRP A 364 -24.22 -4.90 -7.49
N TRP A 365 -23.60 -3.73 -7.76
CA TRP A 365 -23.27 -3.23 -9.09
C TRP A 365 -21.89 -3.71 -9.61
N VAL A 366 -21.15 -4.49 -8.81
CA VAL A 366 -19.84 -5.04 -9.16
C VAL A 366 -19.82 -5.83 -10.46
N PRO A 367 -20.84 -6.61 -10.86
CA PRO A 367 -20.81 -7.29 -12.14
C PRO A 367 -20.57 -6.36 -13.33
N LEU A 368 -21.19 -5.17 -13.35
CA LEU A 368 -20.99 -4.18 -14.42
C LEU A 368 -19.59 -3.56 -14.36
N TYR A 369 -19.14 -3.22 -13.14
CA TYR A 369 -17.80 -2.70 -12.91
C TYR A 369 -16.73 -3.76 -13.20
N HIS A 370 -17.00 -5.00 -12.90
CA HIS A 370 -16.16 -6.15 -13.21
C HIS A 370 -16.02 -6.35 -14.72
N ILE A 371 -17.12 -6.32 -15.46
CA ILE A 371 -17.13 -6.39 -16.93
C ILE A 371 -16.31 -5.21 -17.50
N TYR A 372 -16.52 -4.00 -16.97
CA TYR A 372 -15.74 -2.83 -17.39
C TYR A 372 -14.24 -3.03 -17.14
N ASN A 373 -13.85 -3.49 -15.95
CA ASN A 373 -12.44 -3.74 -15.64
C ASN A 373 -11.85 -4.90 -16.43
N GLU A 374 -12.62 -5.94 -16.74
CA GLU A 374 -12.18 -7.03 -17.62
C GLU A 374 -11.94 -6.53 -19.04
N ILE A 375 -12.87 -5.73 -19.59
CA ILE A 375 -12.68 -5.10 -20.89
C ILE A 375 -11.43 -4.22 -20.92
N MET A 376 -11.23 -3.43 -19.85
CA MET A 376 -10.06 -2.54 -19.72
C MET A 376 -8.76 -3.29 -19.43
N SER A 377 -8.83 -4.55 -19.05
CA SER A 377 -7.68 -5.40 -18.72
C SER A 377 -7.46 -6.56 -19.71
N LEU A 378 -8.08 -6.52 -20.89
CA LEU A 378 -8.00 -7.58 -21.92
C LEU A 378 -6.58 -8.01 -22.29
N ASN A 379 -5.58 -7.17 -22.06
CA ASN A 379 -4.18 -7.51 -22.29
C ASN A 379 -3.56 -8.33 -21.14
N LEU A 380 -4.25 -8.50 -20.00
CA LEU A 380 -3.73 -9.25 -18.84
C LEU A 380 -3.89 -10.78 -19.01
N ASP A 381 -4.82 -11.22 -19.85
CA ASP A 381 -5.01 -12.65 -20.14
C ASP A 381 -3.84 -13.27 -20.93
N ARG A 382 -2.88 -12.45 -21.36
CA ARG A 382 -1.63 -12.88 -22.00
C ARG A 382 -0.47 -13.10 -21.01
N ILE A 383 -0.72 -12.94 -19.71
CA ILE A 383 0.27 -13.19 -18.65
C ILE A 383 0.38 -14.67 -18.35
#